data_2003a302fcedc854519f40e61d222a23
#
_entry.id   2003a302fcedc854519f40e61d222a23
#
_cell.length_a   1.000
_cell.length_b   1.000
_cell.length_c   1.000
_cell.angle_alpha   90.00
_cell.angle_beta   90.00
_cell.angle_gamma   90.00
#
_symmetry.space_group_name_H-M   'P 1'
#
loop_
_entity.id
_entity.type
_entity.pdbx_description
1 polymer ?
#
loop_
_entity_poly.entity_id
_entity_poly.type
_entity_poly.pdbx_seq_one_letter_code
_entity_poly.pdbx_strand_id
1 'polypeptide(L)'
;MNLLKIALFTAGLTLISGCATTHDARILGADNQVESRSMQTRSFDTSDKNIVIRNVISTLQDLSFVIDKADTDLGTVSATRLYNGNKVRMTVTARSSSTNKSTIVRANAQYNLKPIDNPKIYQDFFSSLSKSLFLSANAVE
;
A
#
# COMPACT_ATOMS: atom_id res chain seq x y z
N MET A 1 -55.76 13.08 -40.16
CA MET A 1 -54.40 12.74 -40.62
C MET A 1 -53.32 13.24 -39.67
N ASN A 2 -53.67 13.77 -38.51
CA ASN A 2 -52.70 14.32 -37.58
C ASN A 2 -52.55 13.53 -36.26
N LEU A 3 -53.52 12.66 -35.95
CA LEU A 3 -53.47 11.82 -34.74
C LEU A 3 -52.50 10.63 -34.86
N LEU A 4 -52.26 10.12 -36.07
CA LEU A 4 -51.34 9.00 -36.32
C LEU A 4 -49.88 9.42 -36.24
N LYS A 5 -49.56 10.71 -36.52
CA LYS A 5 -48.22 11.24 -36.46
C LYS A 5 -47.77 11.60 -35.00
N ILE A 6 -48.77 11.87 -34.14
CA ILE A 6 -48.49 12.17 -32.71
C ILE A 6 -48.25 10.87 -31.95
N ALA A 7 -48.89 9.75 -32.30
CA ALA A 7 -48.68 8.46 -31.70
C ALA A 7 -47.28 7.85 -31.99
N LEU A 8 -46.66 8.18 -33.11
CA LEU A 8 -45.33 7.71 -33.45
C LEU A 8 -44.20 8.51 -32.76
N PHE A 9 -44.49 9.73 -32.27
CA PHE A 9 -43.47 10.57 -31.63
C PHE A 9 -43.34 10.32 -30.12
N THR A 10 -44.35 9.67 -29.49
CA THR A 10 -44.34 9.34 -28.07
C THR A 10 -43.72 7.98 -27.72
N ALA A 11 -43.44 7.14 -28.75
CA ALA A 11 -42.85 5.80 -28.56
C ALA A 11 -41.31 5.79 -28.52
N GLY A 12 -40.67 6.92 -28.76
CA GLY A 12 -39.19 7.01 -28.89
C GLY A 12 -38.44 7.48 -27.66
N LEU A 13 -39.11 7.79 -26.54
CA LEU A 13 -38.47 8.51 -25.41
C LEU A 13 -38.28 7.70 -24.11
N THR A 14 -38.27 6.36 -24.17
CA THR A 14 -38.20 5.53 -22.92
C THR A 14 -37.02 4.57 -22.84
N LEU A 15 -35.90 4.81 -23.51
CA LEU A 15 -34.73 3.93 -23.44
C LEU A 15 -33.43 4.64 -23.02
N ILE A 16 -33.48 5.58 -22.06
CA ILE A 16 -32.28 6.04 -21.37
C ILE A 16 -32.41 5.66 -19.88
N SER A 17 -32.50 4.35 -19.58
CA SER A 17 -32.14 3.85 -18.27
C SER A 17 -30.61 3.78 -18.23
N GLY A 18 -29.97 4.93 -17.93
CA GLY A 18 -28.57 4.98 -17.63
C GLY A 18 -28.30 4.04 -16.45
N CYS A 19 -27.49 3.01 -16.65
CA CYS A 19 -26.86 2.28 -15.55
C CYS A 19 -26.09 3.27 -14.68
N ALA A 20 -26.71 3.76 -13.61
CA ALA A 20 -26.00 4.34 -12.49
C ALA A 20 -25.25 3.18 -11.83
N THR A 21 -24.04 2.89 -12.32
CA THR A 21 -23.04 2.17 -11.55
C THR A 21 -22.76 3.04 -10.35
N THR A 22 -23.35 2.71 -9.20
CA THR A 22 -22.90 3.18 -7.92
C THR A 22 -21.50 2.63 -7.71
N HIS A 23 -20.49 3.28 -8.31
CA HIS A 23 -19.12 3.15 -7.86
C HIS A 23 -19.14 3.62 -6.41
N ASP A 24 -18.85 2.67 -5.51
CA ASP A 24 -18.63 2.97 -4.12
C ASP A 24 -17.59 4.12 -4.03
N ALA A 25 -18.09 5.33 -3.84
CA ALA A 25 -17.26 6.51 -3.58
C ALA A 25 -16.44 6.39 -2.27
N ARG A 26 -16.58 5.27 -1.56
CA ARG A 26 -15.79 4.90 -0.37
C ARG A 26 -14.33 4.56 -0.65
N ILE A 27 -13.94 4.30 -1.90
CA ILE A 27 -12.55 4.00 -2.23
C ILE A 27 -11.65 5.24 -2.05
N LEU A 28 -12.23 6.43 -2.05
CA LEU A 28 -11.52 7.70 -1.92
C LEU A 28 -11.95 8.53 -0.70
N GLY A 29 -12.54 7.89 0.32
CA GLY A 29 -12.85 8.59 1.59
C GLY A 29 -11.57 9.17 2.18
N ALA A 30 -11.44 10.51 2.19
CA ALA A 30 -10.24 11.21 2.59
C ALA A 30 -9.77 10.84 4.00
N ASP A 31 -10.70 10.64 4.93
CA ASP A 31 -10.39 10.34 6.33
C ASP A 31 -9.73 8.98 6.49
N ASN A 32 -10.26 7.93 5.85
CA ASN A 32 -9.68 6.58 5.91
C ASN A 32 -8.30 6.51 5.21
N GLN A 33 -8.07 7.35 4.20
CA GLN A 33 -6.77 7.39 3.51
C GLN A 33 -5.69 8.06 4.34
N VAL A 34 -6.02 9.10 5.10
CA VAL A 34 -5.07 9.81 5.98
C VAL A 34 -4.63 8.88 7.11
N GLU A 35 -5.59 8.21 7.75
CA GLU A 35 -5.32 7.24 8.81
C GLU A 35 -4.48 6.07 8.29
N SER A 36 -4.86 5.46 7.17
CA SER A 36 -4.10 4.39 6.54
C SER A 36 -2.67 4.81 6.19
N ARG A 37 -2.48 6.03 5.65
CA ARG A 37 -1.14 6.54 5.34
C ARG A 37 -0.30 6.77 6.58
N SER A 38 -0.89 7.22 7.68
CA SER A 38 -0.16 7.46 8.93
C SER A 38 0.39 6.18 9.54
N MET A 39 -0.40 5.09 9.55
CA MET A 39 0.07 3.79 10.06
C MET A 39 1.03 3.08 9.10
N GLN A 40 0.94 3.35 7.81
CA GLN A 40 1.77 2.74 6.77
C GLN A 40 3.11 3.44 6.53
N THR A 41 3.37 4.57 7.17
CA THR A 41 4.54 5.41 6.85
C THR A 41 5.33 5.76 8.12
N ARG A 42 6.67 5.64 8.05
CA ARG A 42 7.61 6.08 9.09
C ARG A 42 8.79 6.79 8.46
N SER A 43 9.34 7.77 9.18
CA SER A 43 10.60 8.42 8.85
C SER A 43 11.70 7.89 9.77
N PHE A 44 12.87 7.63 9.21
CA PHE A 44 14.06 7.17 9.91
C PHE A 44 15.18 8.20 9.69
N ASP A 45 15.91 8.55 10.76
CA ASP A 45 16.97 9.55 10.73
C ASP A 45 18.27 8.97 10.15
N THR A 46 18.19 8.54 8.91
CA THR A 46 19.30 8.07 8.11
C THR A 46 19.13 8.53 6.66
N SER A 47 20.19 9.10 6.11
CA SER A 47 20.23 9.57 4.71
C SER A 47 20.53 8.43 3.72
N ASP A 48 21.09 7.32 4.19
CA ASP A 48 21.45 6.19 3.33
C ASP A 48 20.24 5.26 3.11
N LYS A 49 19.57 5.48 1.99
CA LYS A 49 18.45 4.65 1.54
C LYS A 49 18.86 3.16 1.40
N ASN A 50 20.12 2.89 0.99
CA ASN A 50 20.55 1.50 0.74
C ASN A 50 20.70 0.72 2.05
N ILE A 51 21.16 1.38 3.12
CA ILE A 51 21.16 0.78 4.47
C ILE A 51 19.72 0.44 4.87
N VAL A 52 18.79 1.37 4.67
CA VAL A 52 17.38 1.11 5.00
C VAL A 52 16.82 -0.07 4.20
N ILE A 53 17.07 -0.15 2.90
CA ILE A 53 16.58 -1.26 2.06
C ILE A 53 17.16 -2.62 2.51
N ARG A 54 18.45 -2.69 2.83
CA ARG A 54 19.06 -3.92 3.38
C ARG A 54 18.38 -4.34 4.69
N ASN A 55 18.14 -3.39 5.58
CA ASN A 55 17.43 -3.67 6.84
C ASN A 55 15.96 -4.05 6.62
N VAL A 56 15.27 -3.47 5.64
CA VAL A 56 13.92 -3.89 5.24
C VAL A 56 13.92 -5.35 4.79
N ILE A 57 14.88 -5.75 3.96
CA ILE A 57 14.99 -7.14 3.50
C ILE A 57 15.19 -8.08 4.68
N SER A 58 16.17 -7.82 5.55
CA SER A 58 16.43 -8.62 6.74
C SER A 58 15.19 -8.69 7.65
N THR A 59 14.55 -7.55 7.92
CA THR A 59 13.34 -7.49 8.74
C THR A 59 12.20 -8.33 8.18
N LEU A 60 11.98 -8.28 6.86
CA LEU A 60 10.95 -9.10 6.21
C LEU A 60 11.26 -10.59 6.34
N GLN A 61 12.53 -10.99 6.18
CA GLN A 61 12.99 -12.37 6.36
C GLN A 61 12.81 -12.83 7.81
N ASP A 62 13.15 -12.01 8.80
CA ASP A 62 12.94 -12.28 10.23
C ASP A 62 11.44 -12.45 10.57
N LEU A 63 10.57 -11.74 9.86
CA LEU A 63 9.11 -11.88 9.96
C LEU A 63 8.55 -13.03 9.09
N SER A 64 9.43 -13.95 8.64
CA SER A 64 9.07 -15.13 7.84
C SER A 64 8.49 -14.81 6.46
N PHE A 65 8.83 -13.67 5.88
CA PHE A 65 8.53 -13.39 4.48
C PHE A 65 9.64 -13.91 3.57
N VAL A 66 9.26 -14.43 2.42
CA VAL A 66 10.16 -14.73 1.30
C VAL A 66 10.20 -13.51 0.39
N ILE A 67 11.38 -13.03 0.06
CA ILE A 67 11.53 -11.88 -0.83
C ILE A 67 11.18 -12.30 -2.26
N ASP A 68 10.17 -11.68 -2.84
CA ASP A 68 9.75 -11.90 -4.23
C ASP A 68 10.62 -11.07 -5.19
N LYS A 69 10.84 -9.80 -4.83
CA LYS A 69 11.64 -8.85 -5.60
C LYS A 69 12.22 -7.76 -4.71
N ALA A 70 13.46 -7.40 -4.94
CA ALA A 70 14.11 -6.24 -4.34
C ALA A 70 14.75 -5.40 -5.44
N ASP A 71 14.48 -4.10 -5.43
CA ASP A 71 15.04 -3.11 -6.33
C ASP A 71 15.61 -1.98 -5.49
N THR A 72 16.93 -1.96 -5.34
CA THR A 72 17.64 -0.99 -4.51
C THR A 72 17.64 0.40 -5.13
N ASP A 73 17.67 0.49 -6.45
CA ASP A 73 17.70 1.77 -7.18
C ASP A 73 16.36 2.49 -7.03
N LEU A 74 15.26 1.77 -7.24
CA LEU A 74 13.91 2.28 -6.99
C LEU A 74 13.55 2.35 -5.50
N GLY A 75 14.32 1.67 -4.64
CA GLY A 75 14.04 1.60 -3.21
C GLY A 75 12.77 0.81 -2.89
N THR A 76 12.52 -0.30 -3.60
CA THR A 76 11.30 -1.08 -3.44
C THR A 76 11.61 -2.54 -3.15
N VAL A 77 10.91 -3.12 -2.15
CA VAL A 77 10.98 -4.54 -1.80
C VAL A 77 9.57 -5.11 -1.74
N SER A 78 9.35 -6.24 -2.41
CA SER A 78 8.11 -7.01 -2.32
C SER A 78 8.42 -8.39 -1.74
N ALA A 79 7.61 -8.84 -0.81
CA ALA A 79 7.79 -10.12 -0.14
C ALA A 79 6.43 -10.77 0.17
N THR A 80 6.41 -12.08 0.22
CA THR A 80 5.21 -12.88 0.47
C THR A 80 5.48 -13.90 1.57
N ARG A 81 4.51 -14.10 2.46
CA ARG A 81 4.47 -15.24 3.37
C ARG A 81 3.14 -15.97 3.29
N LEU A 82 3.16 -17.25 3.61
CA LEU A 82 1.93 -18.03 3.78
C LEU A 82 1.48 -17.96 5.24
N TYR A 83 0.21 -17.68 5.44
CA TYR A 83 -0.43 -17.68 6.75
C TYR A 83 -1.78 -18.40 6.65
N ASN A 84 -1.90 -19.55 7.35
CA ASN A 84 -3.09 -20.40 7.30
C ASN A 84 -3.55 -20.73 5.86
N GLY A 85 -2.59 -21.09 4.98
CA GLY A 85 -2.87 -21.41 3.58
C GLY A 85 -3.16 -20.22 2.66
N ASN A 86 -3.17 -19.00 3.19
CA ASN A 86 -3.41 -17.78 2.43
C ASN A 86 -2.12 -16.96 2.25
N LYS A 87 -2.06 -16.15 1.21
CA LYS A 87 -0.91 -15.30 0.92
C LYS A 87 -1.05 -13.95 1.60
N VAL A 88 -0.05 -13.60 2.41
CA VAL A 88 0.15 -12.23 2.88
C VAL A 88 1.31 -11.64 2.10
N ARG A 89 1.05 -10.61 1.31
CA ARG A 89 2.08 -9.87 0.57
C ARG A 89 2.33 -8.54 1.24
N MET A 90 3.59 -8.17 1.40
CA MET A 90 4.00 -6.84 1.84
C MET A 90 4.89 -6.20 0.78
N THR A 91 4.58 -4.96 0.43
CA THR A 91 5.42 -4.13 -0.44
C THR A 91 5.89 -2.94 0.36
N VAL A 92 7.19 -2.74 0.41
CA VAL A 92 7.85 -1.66 1.14
C VAL A 92 8.59 -0.77 0.15
N THR A 93 8.42 0.54 0.30
CA THR A 93 9.18 1.54 -0.46
C THR A 93 9.96 2.43 0.49
N ALA A 94 11.21 2.70 0.16
CA ALA A 94 12.07 3.63 0.88
C ALA A 94 12.50 4.77 -0.06
N ARG A 95 12.33 6.01 0.40
CA ARG A 95 12.68 7.21 -0.37
C ARG A 95 13.39 8.22 0.54
N SER A 96 14.40 8.88 0.01
CA SER A 96 15.00 10.02 0.70
C SER A 96 13.96 11.12 0.91
N SER A 97 14.02 11.77 2.08
CA SER A 97 13.19 12.96 2.34
C SER A 97 13.63 14.13 1.45
N SER A 98 12.80 15.17 1.35
CA SER A 98 13.13 16.39 0.59
C SER A 98 14.40 17.08 1.09
N THR A 99 14.76 16.88 2.34
CA THR A 99 15.98 17.45 2.95
C THR A 99 17.19 16.51 2.84
N ASN A 100 17.03 15.30 2.31
CA ASN A 100 18.05 14.23 2.24
C ASN A 100 18.70 13.88 3.61
N LYS A 101 18.05 14.24 4.72
CA LYS A 101 18.56 13.92 6.08
C LYS A 101 17.91 12.68 6.67
N SER A 102 16.79 12.26 6.13
CA SER A 102 16.04 11.09 6.60
C SER A 102 15.54 10.27 5.42
N THR A 103 15.18 9.03 5.70
CA THR A 103 14.55 8.13 4.73
C THR A 103 13.12 7.84 5.17
N ILE A 104 12.19 8.08 4.26
CA ILE A 104 10.77 7.79 4.46
C ILE A 104 10.49 6.38 3.95
N VAL A 105 10.01 5.52 4.83
CA VAL A 105 9.62 4.14 4.54
C VAL A 105 8.10 4.03 4.57
N ARG A 106 7.54 3.46 3.52
CA ARG A 106 6.12 3.14 3.45
C ARG A 106 5.94 1.65 3.20
N ALA A 107 5.12 1.00 4.04
CA ALA A 107 4.72 -0.39 3.90
C ALA A 107 3.25 -0.49 3.48
N ASN A 108 2.95 -1.41 2.59
CA ASN A 108 1.59 -1.78 2.19
C ASN A 108 1.44 -3.29 2.29
N ALA A 109 0.43 -3.76 2.99
CA ALA A 109 0.18 -5.18 3.18
C ALA A 109 -1.18 -5.59 2.60
N GLN A 110 -1.22 -6.79 2.01
CA GLN A 110 -2.41 -7.38 1.41
C GLN A 110 -2.56 -8.83 1.88
N TYR A 111 -3.79 -9.22 2.18
CA TYR A 111 -4.18 -10.61 2.43
C TYR A 111 -4.92 -11.14 1.19
N ASN A 112 -4.31 -12.08 0.48
CA ASN A 112 -4.67 -12.42 -0.89
C ASN A 112 -4.63 -11.16 -1.79
N LEU A 113 -5.76 -10.56 -2.13
CA LEU A 113 -5.84 -9.33 -2.93
C LEU A 113 -6.47 -8.15 -2.18
N LYS A 114 -6.83 -8.35 -0.91
CA LYS A 114 -7.49 -7.32 -0.09
C LYS A 114 -6.46 -6.57 0.74
N PRO A 115 -6.50 -5.24 0.78
CA PRO A 115 -5.66 -4.46 1.68
C PRO A 115 -5.88 -4.88 3.14
N ILE A 116 -4.80 -4.84 3.93
CA ILE A 116 -4.86 -5.06 5.36
C ILE A 116 -4.88 -3.70 6.06
N ASP A 117 -5.96 -3.45 6.79
CA ASP A 117 -6.16 -2.21 7.54
C ASP A 117 -5.85 -2.37 9.04
N ASN A 118 -5.33 -3.54 9.45
CA ASN A 118 -4.97 -3.79 10.85
C ASN A 118 -3.65 -3.07 11.21
N PRO A 119 -3.69 -2.06 12.10
CA PRO A 119 -2.53 -1.27 12.48
C PRO A 119 -1.39 -2.12 13.07
N LYS A 120 -1.72 -3.22 13.75
CA LYS A 120 -0.75 -4.08 14.43
C LYS A 120 0.30 -4.65 13.47
N ILE A 121 -0.09 -5.01 12.25
CA ILE A 121 0.83 -5.57 11.24
C ILE A 121 1.90 -4.55 10.87
N TYR A 122 1.51 -3.30 10.70
CA TYR A 122 2.42 -2.20 10.39
C TYR A 122 3.29 -1.84 11.59
N GLN A 123 2.72 -1.82 12.80
CA GLN A 123 3.47 -1.57 14.04
C GLN A 123 4.54 -2.64 14.27
N ASP A 124 4.21 -3.92 14.11
CA ASP A 124 5.14 -5.03 14.26
C ASP A 124 6.30 -4.91 13.25
N PHE A 125 5.97 -4.63 11.98
CA PHE A 125 6.98 -4.41 10.94
C PHE A 125 7.90 -3.22 11.27
N PHE A 126 7.34 -2.04 11.59
CA PHE A 126 8.14 -0.85 11.84
C PHE A 126 8.95 -0.94 13.14
N SER A 127 8.43 -1.62 14.16
CA SER A 127 9.17 -1.87 15.41
C SER A 127 10.39 -2.78 15.15
N SER A 128 10.21 -3.83 14.36
CA SER A 128 11.30 -4.72 13.97
C SER A 128 12.32 -4.01 13.09
N LEU A 129 11.88 -3.18 12.13
CA LEU A 129 12.77 -2.39 11.28
C LEU A 129 13.56 -1.36 12.10
N SER A 130 12.93 -0.67 13.04
CA SER A 130 13.62 0.28 13.93
C SER A 130 14.73 -0.41 14.73
N LYS A 131 14.45 -1.60 15.27
CA LYS A 131 15.43 -2.41 15.99
C LYS A 131 16.60 -2.84 15.08
N SER A 132 16.30 -3.30 13.87
CA SER A 132 17.30 -3.72 12.90
C SER A 132 18.22 -2.56 12.51
N LEU A 133 17.65 -1.37 12.21
CA LEU A 133 18.42 -0.17 11.87
C LEU A 133 19.29 0.30 13.05
N PHE A 134 18.77 0.26 14.28
CA PHE A 134 19.56 0.59 15.48
C PHE A 134 20.75 -0.35 15.63
N LEU A 135 20.55 -1.65 15.49
CA LEU A 135 21.62 -2.64 15.57
C LEU A 135 22.66 -2.46 14.48
N SER A 136 22.23 -2.20 13.25
CA SER A 136 23.15 -1.95 12.12
C SER A 136 23.98 -0.68 12.31
N ALA A 137 23.39 0.37 12.91
CA ALA A 137 24.11 1.61 13.19
C ALA A 137 25.13 1.49 14.32
N ASN A 138 24.94 0.51 15.22
CA ASN A 138 25.78 0.29 16.39
C ASN A 138 26.59 -1.04 16.32
N ALA A 139 26.56 -1.73 15.18
CA ALA A 139 27.41 -2.88 14.96
C ALA A 139 28.88 -2.42 14.95
N VAL A 140 29.64 -2.88 15.94
CA VAL A 140 31.10 -2.73 15.95
C VAL A 140 31.64 -3.84 15.06
N GLU A 141 32.30 -3.47 13.98
CA GLU A 141 33.04 -4.41 13.13
C GLU A 141 34.27 -4.96 13.89
#